data_46f9b6e81dff552d2071bd396f72e60f
#
_entry.id   46f9b6e81dff552d2071bd396f72e60f
#
_cell.length_a   1.000
_cell.length_b   1.000
_cell.length_c   1.000
_cell.angle_alpha   90.00
_cell.angle_beta   90.00
_cell.angle_gamma   90.00
#
_symmetry.space_group_name_H-M   'P 1'
#
loop_
_entity.id
_entity.type
_entity.pdbx_description
1 polymer ?
#
loop_
_entity_poly.entity_id
_entity_poly.type
_entity_poly.pdbx_seq_one_letter_code
_entity_poly.pdbx_strand_id
1 'polypeptide(L)'
;MQFFDACEKGKGWGGCKSYCKPDATFSAQAEPLVEVRTLQQYADWMQGLMKMMPDGHYDIKSFATDAERDTVTAYAVFSGTHTGEGGPPPTGKSTRSDYVYSMEFDGDKIRHMTKIWNSGWALKELGW
;
A
#
# COMPACT_ATOMS: atom_id res chain seq x y z
N MET A 1 11.40 -0.89 6.66
CA MET A 1 10.37 -0.28 7.54
C MET A 1 10.06 1.17 7.17
N GLN A 2 11.07 1.99 6.90
CA GLN A 2 10.87 3.40 6.53
C GLN A 2 10.03 3.58 5.24
N PHE A 3 10.32 2.76 4.21
CA PHE A 3 9.52 2.78 2.99
C PHE A 3 8.06 2.44 3.27
N PHE A 4 7.82 1.37 4.04
CA PHE A 4 6.47 0.94 4.38
C PHE A 4 5.71 2.07 5.06
N ASP A 5 6.32 2.70 6.06
CA ASP A 5 5.71 3.80 6.79
C ASP A 5 5.41 5.00 5.88
N ALA A 6 6.36 5.41 5.04
CA ALA A 6 6.17 6.53 4.11
C ALA A 6 5.04 6.26 3.13
N CYS A 7 4.97 5.05 2.57
CA CYS A 7 3.93 4.66 1.62
C CYS A 7 2.55 4.63 2.28
N GLU A 8 2.47 4.00 3.46
CA GLU A 8 1.21 3.82 4.18
C GLU A 8 0.66 5.10 4.80
N LYS A 9 1.52 6.09 5.02
CA LYS A 9 1.09 7.42 5.45
C LYS A 9 0.69 8.34 4.30
N GLY A 10 0.71 7.84 3.08
CA GLY A 10 0.27 8.58 1.91
C GLY A 10 1.22 9.71 1.50
N LYS A 11 2.53 9.55 1.72
CA LYS A 11 3.52 10.55 1.33
C LYS A 11 3.77 10.63 -0.18
N GLY A 12 3.22 9.69 -0.96
CA GLY A 12 3.36 9.62 -2.40
C GLY A 12 4.77 9.25 -2.84
N TRP A 13 5.01 9.28 -4.15
CA TRP A 13 6.32 8.92 -4.70
C TRP A 13 7.44 9.82 -4.20
N GLY A 14 7.17 11.11 -4.05
CA GLY A 14 8.15 12.05 -3.52
C GLY A 14 8.71 11.66 -2.14
N GLY A 15 7.88 11.08 -1.28
CA GLY A 15 8.28 10.60 0.04
C GLY A 15 8.83 9.18 0.05
N CYS A 16 8.63 8.41 -1.03
CA CYS A 16 9.00 6.99 -1.10
C CYS A 16 10.21 6.70 -2.00
N LYS A 17 10.47 7.55 -2.98
CA LYS A 17 11.43 7.28 -4.06
C LYS A 17 12.85 7.01 -3.60
N SER A 18 13.27 7.58 -2.47
CA SER A 18 14.63 7.38 -1.95
C SER A 18 14.92 5.94 -1.52
N TYR A 19 13.89 5.14 -1.29
CA TYR A 19 14.00 3.72 -0.90
C TYR A 19 13.89 2.77 -2.08
N CYS A 20 13.66 3.29 -3.28
CA CYS A 20 13.29 2.50 -4.45
C CYS A 20 14.21 2.76 -5.63
N LYS A 21 14.33 1.77 -6.53
CA LYS A 21 14.86 2.01 -7.87
C LYS A 21 13.90 2.94 -8.62
N PRO A 22 14.41 3.85 -9.49
CA PRO A 22 13.53 4.75 -10.24
C PRO A 22 12.52 4.04 -11.13
N ASP A 23 12.87 2.85 -11.62
CA ASP A 23 12.05 2.00 -12.48
C ASP A 23 11.41 0.83 -11.73
N ALA A 24 11.33 0.89 -10.41
CA ALA A 24 10.73 -0.17 -9.60
C ALA A 24 9.32 -0.50 -10.09
N THR A 25 9.05 -1.80 -10.22
CA THR A 25 7.77 -2.31 -10.71
C THR A 25 6.86 -2.72 -9.55
N PHE A 26 5.59 -2.91 -9.88
CA PHE A 26 4.55 -3.26 -8.90
C PHE A 26 3.59 -4.26 -9.51
N SER A 27 3.08 -5.16 -8.69
CA SER A 27 2.00 -6.07 -9.09
C SER A 27 1.04 -6.32 -7.94
N ALA A 28 -0.23 -6.49 -8.27
CA ALA A 28 -1.27 -6.91 -7.34
C ALA A 28 -2.40 -7.58 -8.12
N GLN A 29 -3.02 -8.58 -7.51
CA GLN A 29 -4.22 -9.22 -8.06
C GLN A 29 -5.50 -8.65 -7.44
N ALA A 30 -5.38 -7.64 -6.59
CA ALA A 30 -6.51 -6.88 -6.08
C ALA A 30 -7.10 -6.02 -7.19
N GLU A 31 -8.39 -6.12 -7.45
CA GLU A 31 -9.02 -5.48 -8.60
C GLU A 31 -8.76 -3.97 -8.71
N PRO A 32 -8.83 -3.18 -7.63
CA PRO A 32 -8.55 -1.75 -7.73
C PRO A 32 -7.11 -1.41 -8.15
N LEU A 33 -6.21 -2.38 -8.15
CA LEU A 33 -4.78 -2.19 -8.40
C LEU A 33 -4.27 -2.96 -9.62
N VAL A 34 -5.14 -3.64 -10.37
CA VAL A 34 -4.70 -4.52 -11.47
C VAL A 34 -3.97 -3.78 -12.59
N GLU A 35 -4.24 -2.49 -12.77
CA GLU A 35 -3.59 -1.67 -13.78
C GLU A 35 -2.38 -0.89 -13.25
N VAL A 36 -2.11 -0.97 -11.96
CA VAL A 36 -0.94 -0.33 -11.35
C VAL A 36 0.27 -1.24 -11.56
N ARG A 37 1.28 -0.75 -12.26
CA ARG A 37 2.41 -1.57 -12.71
C ARG A 37 3.76 -1.06 -12.23
N THR A 38 3.82 0.16 -11.72
CA THR A 38 5.06 0.74 -11.17
C THR A 38 4.84 1.11 -9.72
N LEU A 39 5.94 1.09 -8.97
CA LEU A 39 5.87 1.46 -7.55
C LEU A 39 5.56 2.94 -7.38
N GLN A 40 5.96 3.79 -8.34
CA GLN A 40 5.55 5.18 -8.37
C GLN A 40 4.03 5.33 -8.45
N GLN A 41 3.40 4.60 -9.37
CA GLN A 41 1.94 4.63 -9.50
C GLN A 41 1.26 4.18 -8.21
N TYR A 42 1.78 3.14 -7.57
CA TYR A 42 1.20 2.65 -6.31
C TYR A 42 1.35 3.67 -5.19
N ALA A 43 2.51 4.27 -5.03
CA ALA A 43 2.75 5.27 -3.98
C ALA A 43 1.80 6.47 -4.13
N ASP A 44 1.57 6.90 -5.38
CA ASP A 44 0.64 8.00 -5.67
C ASP A 44 -0.82 7.58 -5.47
N TRP A 45 -1.15 6.32 -5.78
CA TRP A 45 -2.47 5.77 -5.49
C TRP A 45 -2.75 5.76 -3.98
N MET A 46 -1.77 5.36 -3.17
CA MET A 46 -1.89 5.38 -1.71
C MET A 46 -2.05 6.80 -1.17
N GLN A 47 -1.38 7.77 -1.76
CA GLN A 47 -1.56 9.17 -1.38
C GLN A 47 -3.01 9.61 -1.59
N GLY A 48 -3.62 9.22 -2.72
CA GLY A 48 -5.02 9.49 -3.00
C GLY A 48 -5.97 8.79 -2.02
N LEU A 49 -5.68 7.53 -1.69
CA LEU A 49 -6.47 6.77 -0.74
C LEU A 49 -6.48 7.43 0.65
N MET A 50 -5.34 7.92 1.10
CA MET A 50 -5.24 8.56 2.41
C MET A 50 -5.97 9.90 2.48
N LYS A 51 -6.18 10.57 1.36
CA LYS A 51 -7.05 11.76 1.30
C LYS A 51 -8.51 11.40 1.52
N MET A 52 -8.95 10.24 1.03
CA MET A 52 -10.29 9.74 1.24
C MET A 52 -10.52 9.21 2.65
N MET A 53 -9.47 8.72 3.29
CA MET A 53 -9.50 8.17 4.65
C MET A 53 -8.48 8.88 5.55
N PRO A 54 -8.79 10.12 6.01
CA PRO A 54 -7.84 10.91 6.80
C PRO A 54 -7.42 10.26 8.13
N ASP A 55 -8.25 9.38 8.68
CA ASP A 55 -7.94 8.62 9.91
C ASP A 55 -7.21 7.31 9.61
N GLY A 56 -6.85 7.06 8.36
CA GLY A 56 -6.21 5.81 7.94
C GLY A 56 -4.92 5.55 8.71
N HIS A 57 -4.77 4.31 9.17
CA HIS A 57 -3.57 3.86 9.88
C HIS A 57 -3.35 2.38 9.68
N TYR A 58 -2.15 1.93 9.96
CA TYR A 58 -1.79 0.52 9.85
C TYR A 58 -1.27 -0.02 11.18
N ASP A 59 -1.40 -1.33 11.34
CA ASP A 59 -0.85 -2.08 12.46
C ASP A 59 -0.09 -3.28 11.88
N ILE A 60 1.24 -3.30 12.07
CA ILE A 60 2.08 -4.39 11.57
C ILE A 60 1.91 -5.60 12.46
N LYS A 61 1.58 -6.75 11.86
CA LYS A 61 1.42 -8.03 12.53
C LYS A 61 2.67 -8.90 12.46
N SER A 62 3.40 -8.84 11.33
CA SER A 62 4.68 -9.52 11.18
C SER A 62 5.54 -8.81 10.14
N PHE A 63 6.86 -8.91 10.32
CA PHE A 63 7.84 -8.28 9.44
C PHE A 63 9.05 -9.18 9.40
N ALA A 64 9.37 -9.74 8.23
CA ALA A 64 10.39 -10.76 8.09
C ALA A 64 11.28 -10.52 6.88
N THR A 65 12.55 -10.89 6.99
CA THR A 65 13.52 -10.81 5.91
C THR A 65 13.88 -12.21 5.44
N ASP A 66 13.80 -12.41 4.12
CA ASP A 66 14.31 -13.60 3.44
C ASP A 66 15.62 -13.24 2.75
N ALA A 67 16.75 -13.57 3.39
CA ALA A 67 18.07 -13.20 2.88
C ALA A 67 18.45 -13.96 1.60
N GLU A 68 17.92 -15.16 1.41
CA GLU A 68 18.20 -15.95 0.21
C GLU A 68 17.58 -15.34 -1.06
N ARG A 69 16.45 -14.67 -0.90
CA ARG A 69 15.69 -14.09 -2.02
C ARG A 69 15.73 -12.57 -2.06
N ASP A 70 16.53 -11.95 -1.19
CA ASP A 70 16.62 -10.49 -1.06
C ASP A 70 15.24 -9.84 -0.96
N THR A 71 14.36 -10.43 -0.14
CA THR A 71 12.96 -10.03 -0.04
C THR A 71 12.61 -9.75 1.42
N VAL A 72 11.84 -8.69 1.63
CA VAL A 72 11.24 -8.36 2.93
C VAL A 72 9.74 -8.45 2.80
N THR A 73 9.10 -9.15 3.73
CA THR A 73 7.65 -9.33 3.73
C THR A 73 7.05 -8.70 4.99
N ALA A 74 6.04 -7.86 4.80
CA ALA A 74 5.31 -7.22 5.89
C ALA A 74 3.83 -7.57 5.78
N TYR A 75 3.28 -8.20 6.82
CA TYR A 75 1.85 -8.38 6.99
C TYR A 75 1.33 -7.33 7.96
N ALA A 76 0.27 -6.63 7.56
CA ALA A 76 -0.32 -5.58 8.36
C ALA A 76 -1.85 -5.55 8.18
N VAL A 77 -2.49 -4.79 9.05
CA VAL A 77 -3.92 -4.50 8.98
C VAL A 77 -4.09 -2.99 8.80
N PHE A 78 -4.84 -2.61 7.79
CA PHE A 78 -5.19 -1.21 7.54
C PHE A 78 -6.58 -0.93 8.08
N SER A 79 -6.75 0.22 8.75
CA SER A 79 -8.04 0.71 9.24
C SER A 79 -8.24 2.15 8.79
N GLY A 80 -9.45 2.48 8.36
CA GLY A 80 -9.77 3.84 7.95
C GLY A 80 -11.27 4.02 7.73
N THR A 81 -11.71 5.29 7.75
CA THR A 81 -13.09 5.69 7.54
C THR A 81 -13.19 6.61 6.34
N HIS A 82 -14.12 6.34 5.42
CA HIS A 82 -14.31 7.13 4.21
C HIS A 82 -15.08 8.40 4.53
N THR A 83 -14.36 9.44 4.94
CA THR A 83 -14.91 10.76 5.26
C THR A 83 -14.34 11.88 4.40
N GLY A 84 -13.24 11.62 3.67
CA GLY A 84 -12.55 12.60 2.86
C GLY A 84 -13.00 12.60 1.40
N GLU A 85 -12.43 13.55 0.64
CA GLU A 85 -12.74 13.76 -0.77
C GLU A 85 -11.64 13.16 -1.67
N GLY A 86 -11.88 13.16 -2.98
CA GLY A 86 -10.90 12.72 -3.99
C GLY A 86 -11.29 11.44 -4.70
N GLY A 87 -12.49 10.94 -4.47
CA GLY A 87 -13.01 9.74 -5.10
C GLY A 87 -14.54 9.75 -5.05
N PRO A 88 -15.19 8.58 -4.85
CA PRO A 88 -16.64 8.53 -4.71
C PRO A 88 -17.10 9.37 -3.51
N PRO A 89 -18.36 9.80 -3.48
CA PRO A 89 -18.89 10.55 -2.34
C PRO A 89 -18.65 9.81 -1.02
N PRO A 90 -18.25 10.51 0.05
CA PRO A 90 -17.96 9.88 1.33
C PRO A 90 -19.13 9.04 1.85
N THR A 91 -18.87 7.78 2.18
CA THR A 91 -19.89 6.87 2.71
C THR A 91 -20.01 6.93 4.23
N GLY A 92 -18.99 7.46 4.91
CA GLY A 92 -18.89 7.44 6.38
C GLY A 92 -18.62 6.06 6.95
N LYS A 93 -18.42 5.05 6.11
CA LYS A 93 -18.17 3.67 6.54
C LYS A 93 -16.69 3.42 6.76
N SER A 94 -16.40 2.49 7.65
CA SER A 94 -15.02 2.11 8.00
C SER A 94 -14.67 0.74 7.45
N THR A 95 -13.38 0.54 7.20
CA THR A 95 -12.84 -0.78 6.86
C THR A 95 -11.70 -1.13 7.81
N ARG A 96 -11.53 -2.43 8.01
CA ARG A 96 -10.35 -3.03 8.62
C ARG A 96 -9.99 -4.25 7.78
N SER A 97 -8.88 -4.18 7.06
CA SER A 97 -8.53 -5.22 6.09
C SER A 97 -7.07 -5.64 6.20
N ASP A 98 -6.84 -6.92 5.93
CA ASP A 98 -5.51 -7.52 5.90
C ASP A 98 -4.82 -7.25 4.59
N TYR A 99 -3.50 -7.04 4.64
CA TYR A 99 -2.68 -6.94 3.43
C TYR A 99 -1.23 -7.31 3.71
N VAL A 100 -0.54 -7.66 2.63
CA VAL A 100 0.87 -8.05 2.66
C VAL A 100 1.62 -7.28 1.59
N TYR A 101 2.78 -6.73 1.95
CA TYR A 101 3.78 -6.24 1.02
C TYR A 101 4.89 -7.28 0.92
N SER A 102 5.21 -7.71 -0.29
CA SER A 102 6.42 -8.48 -0.58
C SER A 102 7.35 -7.58 -1.39
N MET A 103 8.44 -7.15 -0.77
CA MET A 103 9.36 -6.15 -1.32
C MET A 103 10.67 -6.81 -1.71
N GLU A 104 10.95 -6.83 -3.02
CA GLU A 104 12.17 -7.44 -3.57
C GLU A 104 13.22 -6.35 -3.75
N PHE A 105 14.43 -6.61 -3.26
CA PHE A 105 15.51 -5.63 -3.23
C PHE A 105 16.59 -5.92 -4.28
N ASP A 106 17.20 -4.84 -4.78
CA ASP A 106 18.47 -4.84 -5.49
C ASP A 106 19.41 -3.95 -4.68
N GLY A 107 20.33 -4.59 -3.93
CA GLY A 107 21.11 -3.89 -2.92
C GLY A 107 20.21 -3.38 -1.80
N ASP A 108 20.24 -2.09 -1.57
CA ASP A 108 19.44 -1.42 -0.53
C ASP A 108 18.16 -0.74 -1.07
N LYS A 109 17.87 -0.94 -2.38
CA LYS A 109 16.72 -0.32 -3.03
C LYS A 109 15.70 -1.37 -3.47
N ILE A 110 14.42 -1.04 -3.32
CA ILE A 110 13.33 -1.90 -3.79
C ILE A 110 13.27 -1.84 -5.32
N ARG A 111 13.30 -3.01 -5.96
CA ARG A 111 13.17 -3.15 -7.43
C ARG A 111 11.77 -3.57 -7.86
N HIS A 112 11.06 -4.29 -7.00
CA HIS A 112 9.70 -4.76 -7.27
C HIS A 112 8.96 -4.95 -5.95
N MET A 113 7.67 -4.63 -5.95
CA MET A 113 6.79 -4.94 -4.83
C MET A 113 5.54 -5.61 -5.33
N THR A 114 5.14 -6.67 -4.62
CA THR A 114 3.84 -7.31 -4.79
C THR A 114 2.99 -6.99 -3.56
N LYS A 115 1.77 -6.52 -3.78
CA LYS A 115 0.80 -6.34 -2.72
C LYS A 115 -0.26 -7.43 -2.81
N ILE A 116 -0.48 -8.11 -1.70
CA ILE A 116 -1.58 -9.07 -1.53
C ILE A 116 -2.57 -8.42 -0.58
N TRP A 117 -3.75 -8.11 -1.06
CA TRP A 117 -4.73 -7.35 -0.32
C TRP A 117 -6.12 -7.96 -0.46
N ASN A 118 -6.82 -8.05 0.65
CA ASN A 118 -8.21 -8.50 0.65
C ASN A 118 -9.13 -7.35 0.23
N SER A 119 -9.03 -6.95 -1.03
CA SER A 119 -9.71 -5.77 -1.56
C SER A 119 -11.23 -5.93 -1.58
N GLY A 120 -11.73 -7.12 -1.90
CA GLY A 120 -13.17 -7.37 -1.89
C GLY A 120 -13.79 -7.13 -0.53
N TRP A 121 -13.11 -7.56 0.52
CA TRP A 121 -13.52 -7.30 1.88
C TRP A 121 -13.54 -5.79 2.19
N ALA A 122 -12.44 -5.10 1.87
CA ALA A 122 -12.30 -3.68 2.15
C ALA A 122 -13.35 -2.84 1.42
N LEU A 123 -13.56 -3.09 0.13
CA LEU A 123 -14.52 -2.36 -0.69
C LEU A 123 -15.95 -2.58 -0.19
N LYS A 124 -16.27 -3.80 0.19
CA LYS A 124 -17.59 -4.13 0.75
C LYS A 124 -17.84 -3.37 2.05
N GLU A 125 -16.87 -3.35 2.95
CA GLU A 125 -16.99 -2.64 4.21
C GLU A 125 -17.17 -1.13 4.01
N LEU A 126 -16.47 -0.56 3.04
CA LEU A 126 -16.55 0.87 2.71
C LEU A 126 -17.82 1.24 1.94
N GLY A 127 -18.55 0.26 1.42
CA GLY A 127 -19.74 0.50 0.62
C GLY A 127 -19.43 0.94 -0.81
N TRP A 128 -18.28 0.53 -1.31
CA TRP A 128 -17.84 0.87 -2.68
C TRP A 128 -18.22 -0.19 -3.69
#